data_5e238152c536251ab89a37d42b192b47
#
_entry.id   5e238152c536251ab89a37d42b192b47
#
_cell.length_a   1.000
_cell.length_b   1.000
_cell.length_c   1.000
_cell.angle_alpha   90.00
_cell.angle_beta   90.00
_cell.angle_gamma   90.00
#
_symmetry.space_group_name_H-M   'P 1'
#
loop_
_entity.id
_entity.type
_entity.pdbx_description
1 polymer ?
#
loop_
_entity_poly.entity_id
_entity_poly.type
_entity_poly.pdbx_seq_one_letter_code
_entity_poly.pdbx_strand_id
1 'polypeptide(L)'
;MFPRFLLTLLMFFALLLTGLSLSGCSWKRVHYTKPGHTSAARQRATMRSYTVRGKTYHPTYVKVGDTMKGISSWYGPHFHGKMTSNGEQYNMYSKTAAHKTWPMETMVRVDNLDNGKSTVVRINDRGPFVKGRVIDCSYAAGKELGLDRTGTARVKLTVLGFAGKIYKPTAKEKAEGKAPPQIRLTDFGVQVGAFRRKVGAEIYRRHYASLVRPPKHVMIRQFNVGGAPLYRVWVMGFGSAEEAKDFIDRNDIEGGFLIRP
;
A
#
# COMPACT_ATOMS: atom_id res chain seq x y z
N MET A 1 21.54 78.57 -7.17
CA MET A 1 22.31 78.02 -6.06
C MET A 1 21.40 77.01 -5.31
N PHE A 2 21.38 75.74 -5.71
CA PHE A 2 20.55 74.71 -5.07
C PHE A 2 21.34 74.08 -3.95
N PRO A 3 20.77 73.90 -2.76
CA PRO A 3 21.52 73.43 -1.60
C PRO A 3 21.86 71.95 -1.74
N ARG A 4 23.13 71.64 -1.62
CA ARG A 4 23.73 70.30 -1.62
C ARG A 4 23.14 69.34 -0.56
N PHE A 5 22.28 69.85 0.33
CA PHE A 5 21.64 69.07 1.40
C PHE A 5 20.48 68.18 0.91
N LEU A 6 19.85 68.49 -0.18
CA LEU A 6 18.72 67.71 -0.67
C LEU A 6 19.16 66.40 -1.40
N LEU A 7 20.38 66.40 -1.95
CA LEU A 7 20.94 65.25 -2.65
C LEU A 7 21.41 64.15 -1.70
N THR A 8 21.90 64.50 -0.51
CA THR A 8 22.33 63.55 0.52
C THR A 8 21.15 62.85 1.21
N LEU A 9 20.02 63.53 1.38
CA LEU A 9 18.82 62.95 1.96
C LEU A 9 18.14 61.92 1.03
N LEU A 10 18.19 62.14 -0.28
CA LEU A 10 17.68 61.22 -1.28
C LEU A 10 18.56 59.94 -1.40
N MET A 11 19.88 60.05 -1.23
CA MET A 11 20.76 58.89 -1.23
C MET A 11 20.59 58.01 0.02
N PHE A 12 20.30 58.56 1.18
CA PHE A 12 20.02 57.78 2.38
C PHE A 12 18.66 57.08 2.35
N PHE A 13 17.65 57.66 1.64
CA PHE A 13 16.36 56.99 1.46
C PHE A 13 16.40 55.87 0.44
N ALA A 14 17.27 55.95 -0.58
CA ALA A 14 17.48 54.88 -1.56
C ALA A 14 18.23 53.65 -0.97
N LEU A 15 19.10 53.84 0.05
CA LEU A 15 19.81 52.76 0.71
C LEU A 15 18.95 52.01 1.78
N LEU A 16 17.89 52.66 2.27
CA LEU A 16 16.96 52.00 3.22
C LEU A 16 15.90 51.12 2.53
N LEU A 17 15.72 51.24 1.23
CA LEU A 17 14.76 50.40 0.46
C LEU A 17 15.37 49.13 -0.14
N THR A 18 16.68 48.95 -0.09
CA THR A 18 17.34 47.72 -0.55
C THR A 18 17.57 46.66 0.55
N GLY A 19 17.21 46.96 1.79
CA GLY A 19 17.43 46.11 2.97
C GLY A 19 16.24 45.24 3.38
N LEU A 20 15.07 45.35 2.75
CA LEU A 20 14.01 44.37 2.94
C LEU A 20 14.19 43.19 1.95
N SER A 21 15.21 42.38 2.17
CA SER A 21 15.18 41.02 1.73
C SER A 21 14.01 40.36 2.46
N LEU A 22 12.88 40.25 1.72
CA LEU A 22 11.81 39.33 2.05
C LEU A 22 12.42 37.96 2.20
N SER A 23 12.76 37.59 3.46
CA SER A 23 12.94 36.20 3.83
C SER A 23 11.62 35.52 3.56
N GLY A 24 11.34 35.25 2.29
CA GLY A 24 10.25 34.44 1.87
C GLY A 24 10.44 33.09 2.57
N CYS A 25 9.64 32.82 3.59
CA CYS A 25 9.46 31.43 4.03
C CYS A 25 9.16 30.63 2.77
N SER A 26 10.19 29.97 2.25
CA SER A 26 10.05 28.97 1.23
C SER A 26 9.20 27.85 1.85
N TRP A 27 7.89 27.97 1.72
CA TRP A 27 7.01 26.86 1.90
C TRP A 27 7.44 25.84 0.84
N LYS A 28 8.28 24.87 1.25
CA LYS A 28 8.57 23.71 0.39
C LYS A 28 7.20 23.17 0.03
N ARG A 29 6.78 23.38 -1.21
CA ARG A 29 5.60 22.73 -1.76
C ARG A 29 5.85 21.24 -1.58
N VAL A 30 5.16 20.65 -0.63
CA VAL A 30 5.12 19.20 -0.50
C VAL A 30 4.43 18.72 -1.77
N HIS A 31 5.23 18.23 -2.72
CA HIS A 31 4.70 17.57 -3.90
C HIS A 31 4.03 16.29 -3.41
N TYR A 32 2.72 16.37 -3.18
CA TYR A 32 1.93 15.17 -2.98
C TYR A 32 1.99 14.39 -4.30
N THR A 33 2.85 13.40 -4.34
CA THR A 33 2.71 12.36 -5.34
C THR A 33 1.30 11.79 -5.16
N LYS A 34 0.55 11.66 -6.28
CA LYS A 34 -0.73 10.91 -6.26
C LYS A 34 -0.52 9.66 -5.42
N PRO A 35 -1.48 9.25 -4.56
CA PRO A 35 -1.34 8.04 -3.78
C PRO A 35 -0.98 6.91 -4.72
N GLY A 36 0.33 6.69 -4.88
CA GLY A 36 0.86 5.62 -5.70
C GLY A 36 0.63 4.32 -4.96
N HIS A 37 0.18 3.30 -5.66
CA HIS A 37 0.15 1.96 -5.08
C HIS A 37 1.53 1.64 -4.52
N THR A 38 1.57 1.09 -3.31
CA THR A 38 2.80 0.62 -2.69
C THR A 38 3.58 -0.23 -3.69
N SER A 39 4.83 0.12 -3.97
CA SER A 39 5.64 -0.67 -4.90
C SER A 39 5.77 -2.09 -4.37
N ALA A 40 5.90 -3.04 -5.27
CA ALA A 40 6.02 -4.45 -4.91
C ALA A 40 7.19 -4.74 -3.98
N ALA A 41 8.34 -4.13 -4.23
CA ALA A 41 9.51 -4.30 -3.37
C ALA A 41 9.21 -3.81 -1.93
N ARG A 42 8.56 -2.66 -1.82
CA ARG A 42 8.17 -2.11 -0.52
C ARG A 42 7.07 -2.92 0.15
N GLN A 43 6.13 -3.44 -0.64
CA GLN A 43 5.10 -4.34 -0.14
C GLN A 43 5.73 -5.59 0.51
N ARG A 44 6.71 -6.22 -0.15
CA ARG A 44 7.46 -7.35 0.41
C ARG A 44 8.20 -6.96 1.69
N ALA A 45 8.89 -5.82 1.67
CA ALA A 45 9.63 -5.35 2.83
C ALA A 45 8.70 -5.15 4.05
N THR A 46 7.50 -4.60 3.83
CA THR A 46 6.52 -4.37 4.90
C THR A 46 5.82 -5.63 5.38
N MET A 47 5.96 -6.76 4.69
CA MET A 47 5.44 -8.07 5.10
C MET A 47 6.48 -8.95 5.80
N ARG A 48 7.72 -8.49 5.95
CA ARG A 48 8.72 -9.15 6.81
C ARG A 48 8.45 -8.86 8.27
N SER A 49 8.85 -9.79 9.14
CA SER A 49 8.84 -9.54 10.58
C SER A 49 9.74 -8.35 10.92
N TYR A 50 9.31 -7.54 11.85
CA TYR A 50 10.04 -6.33 12.25
C TYR A 50 9.92 -6.13 13.77
N THR A 51 10.93 -5.51 14.38
CA THR A 51 11.01 -5.30 15.82
C THR A 51 10.98 -3.81 16.14
N VAL A 52 10.12 -3.43 17.06
CA VAL A 52 10.02 -2.06 17.59
C VAL A 52 9.99 -2.12 19.11
N ARG A 53 10.90 -1.40 19.76
CA ARG A 53 11.03 -1.34 21.22
C ARG A 53 11.10 -2.73 21.87
N GLY A 54 11.91 -3.62 21.30
CA GLY A 54 12.10 -5.00 21.78
C GLY A 54 10.95 -5.97 21.50
N LYS A 55 9.84 -5.52 20.91
CA LYS A 55 8.71 -6.37 20.53
C LYS A 55 8.73 -6.67 19.05
N THR A 56 8.71 -7.96 18.69
CA THR A 56 8.64 -8.42 17.30
C THR A 56 7.18 -8.55 16.84
N TYR A 57 6.92 -8.06 15.65
CA TYR A 57 5.63 -8.13 14.96
C TYR A 57 5.76 -8.96 13.68
N HIS A 58 4.79 -9.83 13.46
CA HIS A 58 4.73 -10.72 12.29
C HIS A 58 3.55 -10.30 11.41
N PRO A 59 3.78 -9.60 10.28
CA PRO A 59 2.72 -9.28 9.34
C PRO A 59 2.01 -10.54 8.84
N THR A 60 0.69 -10.44 8.70
CA THR A 60 -0.18 -11.56 8.32
C THR A 60 -1.06 -11.17 7.14
N TYR A 61 -1.40 -12.15 6.31
CA TYR A 61 -2.39 -11.97 5.26
C TYR A 61 -3.79 -11.94 5.86
N VAL A 62 -4.69 -11.23 5.18
CA VAL A 62 -6.09 -11.13 5.54
C VAL A 62 -6.97 -11.39 4.33
N LYS A 63 -8.22 -11.74 4.55
CA LYS A 63 -9.24 -11.89 3.51
C LYS A 63 -10.37 -10.89 3.74
N VAL A 64 -11.12 -10.58 2.68
CA VAL A 64 -12.32 -9.75 2.79
C VAL A 64 -13.29 -10.38 3.79
N GLY A 65 -13.81 -9.56 4.69
CA GLY A 65 -14.67 -9.99 5.79
C GLY A 65 -13.94 -10.28 7.10
N ASP A 66 -12.60 -10.41 7.10
CA ASP A 66 -11.86 -10.54 8.38
C ASP A 66 -12.10 -9.34 9.26
N THR A 67 -12.25 -9.59 10.56
CA THR A 67 -12.55 -8.54 11.55
C THR A 67 -11.57 -8.55 12.71
N MET A 68 -11.39 -7.38 13.32
CA MET A 68 -10.61 -7.21 14.55
C MET A 68 -11.30 -6.16 15.42
N LYS A 69 -11.34 -6.36 16.73
CA LYS A 69 -11.79 -5.36 17.70
C LYS A 69 -10.62 -4.86 18.53
N GLY A 70 -10.67 -3.61 18.95
CA GLY A 70 -9.66 -3.02 19.83
C GLY A 70 -9.87 -1.51 19.97
N ILE A 71 -8.82 -0.81 20.37
CA ILE A 71 -8.84 0.64 20.52
C ILE A 71 -8.23 1.29 19.27
N SER A 72 -8.90 2.29 18.74
CA SER A 72 -8.37 3.23 17.74
C SER A 72 -7.90 4.52 18.40
N SER A 73 -6.90 5.13 17.81
CA SER A 73 -6.50 6.52 18.01
C SER A 73 -6.33 7.19 16.64
N TRP A 74 -5.75 8.39 16.63
CA TRP A 74 -5.47 9.10 15.38
C TRP A 74 -4.11 9.81 15.44
N TYR A 75 -3.52 10.05 14.27
CA TYR A 75 -2.26 10.79 14.15
C TYR A 75 -2.46 12.29 14.27
N GLY A 76 -1.69 12.92 15.11
CA GLY A 76 -1.64 14.36 15.22
C GLY A 76 -0.96 15.05 14.02
N PRO A 77 -1.04 16.39 13.93
CA PRO A 77 -0.49 17.18 12.82
C PRO A 77 1.03 17.06 12.68
N HIS A 78 1.75 16.71 13.75
CA HIS A 78 3.21 16.57 13.75
C HIS A 78 3.75 15.47 12.83
N PHE A 79 2.90 14.59 12.34
CA PHE A 79 3.28 13.52 11.40
C PHE A 79 3.08 13.93 9.94
N HIS A 80 2.37 15.03 9.66
CA HIS A 80 2.10 15.48 8.30
C HIS A 80 3.39 15.69 7.50
N GLY A 81 3.44 15.13 6.29
CA GLY A 81 4.62 15.19 5.42
C GLY A 81 5.72 14.17 5.72
N LYS A 82 5.68 13.44 6.84
CA LYS A 82 6.66 12.38 7.15
C LYS A 82 6.40 11.14 6.30
N MET A 83 7.45 10.36 6.08
CA MET A 83 7.36 9.11 5.32
C MET A 83 6.68 8.02 6.12
N THR A 84 5.74 7.33 5.50
CA THR A 84 5.09 6.13 6.03
C THR A 84 5.86 4.87 5.65
N SER A 85 5.56 3.74 6.29
CA SER A 85 6.25 2.46 6.05
C SER A 85 6.08 1.96 4.61
N ASN A 86 4.99 2.29 3.91
CA ASN A 86 4.82 1.95 2.50
C ASN A 86 5.51 2.94 1.53
N GLY A 87 6.15 4.01 2.06
CA GLY A 87 6.91 4.98 1.28
C GLY A 87 6.13 6.15 0.72
N GLU A 88 4.93 6.35 1.17
CA GLU A 88 4.16 7.56 0.91
C GLU A 88 4.53 8.66 1.91
N GLN A 89 4.33 9.91 1.52
CA GLN A 89 4.27 10.98 2.51
C GLN A 89 2.91 10.97 3.20
N TYR A 90 2.91 10.97 4.53
CA TYR A 90 1.67 11.03 5.29
C TYR A 90 0.92 12.33 5.02
N ASN A 91 -0.28 12.20 4.50
CA ASN A 91 -1.23 13.29 4.34
C ASN A 91 -2.36 13.14 5.37
N MET A 92 -2.39 14.04 6.38
CA MET A 92 -3.40 14.01 7.43
C MET A 92 -4.82 14.19 6.92
N TYR A 93 -5.01 14.74 5.72
CA TYR A 93 -6.32 14.95 5.09
C TYR A 93 -6.77 13.78 4.20
N SER A 94 -5.95 12.77 4.01
CA SER A 94 -6.30 11.53 3.31
C SER A 94 -6.80 10.48 4.29
N LYS A 95 -7.76 9.65 3.86
CA LYS A 95 -8.29 8.56 4.69
C LYS A 95 -7.35 7.36 4.68
N THR A 96 -6.33 7.41 5.52
CA THR A 96 -5.34 6.35 5.71
C THR A 96 -5.21 5.97 7.18
N ALA A 97 -4.53 4.86 7.44
CA ALA A 97 -4.29 4.42 8.81
C ALA A 97 -3.02 3.55 8.91
N ALA A 98 -2.49 3.45 10.14
CA ALA A 98 -1.46 2.48 10.51
C ALA A 98 -2.07 1.24 11.16
N HIS A 99 -1.56 0.07 10.76
CA HIS A 99 -1.87 -1.20 11.38
C HIS A 99 -0.61 -2.04 11.58
N LYS A 100 -0.52 -2.76 12.72
CA LYS A 100 0.69 -3.51 13.08
C LYS A 100 1.03 -4.60 12.08
N THR A 101 0.05 -5.40 11.66
CA THR A 101 0.30 -6.66 10.96
C THR A 101 -0.46 -6.81 9.64
N TRP A 102 -1.53 -6.07 9.43
CA TRP A 102 -2.29 -6.18 8.18
C TRP A 102 -1.50 -5.62 7.01
N PRO A 103 -1.71 -6.17 5.82
CA PRO A 103 -0.97 -5.76 4.64
C PRO A 103 -1.17 -4.27 4.31
N MET A 104 -0.13 -3.63 3.77
CA MET A 104 -0.30 -2.30 3.15
C MET A 104 -1.35 -2.39 2.04
N GLU A 105 -2.01 -1.30 1.71
CA GLU A 105 -3.09 -1.19 0.71
C GLU A 105 -4.40 -1.90 1.11
N THR A 106 -4.50 -2.53 2.29
CA THR A 106 -5.76 -3.10 2.76
C THR A 106 -6.78 -1.99 2.98
N MET A 107 -7.96 -2.14 2.39
CA MET A 107 -9.12 -1.27 2.62
C MET A 107 -9.90 -1.78 3.83
N VAL A 108 -10.07 -0.92 4.82
CA VAL A 108 -10.64 -1.30 6.11
C VAL A 108 -11.79 -0.35 6.46
N ARG A 109 -12.96 -0.90 6.76
CA ARG A 109 -14.01 -0.15 7.46
C ARG A 109 -13.69 -0.14 8.94
N VAL A 110 -13.69 1.04 9.52
CA VAL A 110 -13.51 1.27 10.95
C VAL A 110 -14.86 1.72 11.48
N ASP A 111 -15.47 0.91 12.31
CA ASP A 111 -16.72 1.21 13.00
C ASP A 111 -16.37 1.64 14.44
N ASN A 112 -16.70 2.85 14.84
CA ASN A 112 -16.60 3.32 16.21
C ASN A 112 -17.79 2.78 17.01
N LEU A 113 -17.50 1.87 17.95
CA LEU A 113 -18.51 1.18 18.75
C LEU A 113 -19.09 2.04 19.87
N ASP A 114 -18.48 3.18 20.15
CA ASP A 114 -18.91 4.07 21.24
C ASP A 114 -19.94 5.13 20.76
N ASN A 115 -19.94 5.44 19.44
CA ASN A 115 -20.83 6.46 18.88
C ASN A 115 -21.52 6.06 17.56
N GLY A 116 -21.30 4.85 17.06
CA GLY A 116 -21.90 4.31 15.84
C GLY A 116 -21.38 4.89 14.52
N LYS A 117 -20.41 5.82 14.54
CA LYS A 117 -19.82 6.39 13.32
C LYS A 117 -18.88 5.39 12.66
N SER A 118 -18.77 5.49 11.34
CA SER A 118 -17.85 4.64 10.58
C SER A 118 -17.15 5.40 9.45
N THR A 119 -15.98 4.95 9.06
CA THR A 119 -15.27 5.43 7.88
C THR A 119 -14.48 4.29 7.23
N VAL A 120 -14.02 4.50 6.00
CA VAL A 120 -13.15 3.55 5.29
C VAL A 120 -11.78 4.18 5.13
N VAL A 121 -10.76 3.43 5.53
CA VAL A 121 -9.36 3.84 5.44
C VAL A 121 -8.53 2.83 4.66
N ARG A 122 -7.42 3.27 4.10
CA ARG A 122 -6.41 2.43 3.49
C ARG A 122 -5.20 2.31 4.44
N ILE A 123 -4.76 1.10 4.70
CA ILE A 123 -3.54 0.87 5.48
C ILE A 123 -2.32 1.26 4.65
N ASN A 124 -1.53 2.21 5.13
CA ASN A 124 -0.30 2.66 4.48
C ASN A 124 0.90 2.77 5.42
N ASP A 125 0.70 2.47 6.72
CA ASP A 125 1.77 2.59 7.71
C ASP A 125 1.76 1.45 8.74
N ARG A 126 2.85 1.34 9.51
CA ARG A 126 3.01 0.42 10.64
C ARG A 126 2.81 1.14 11.97
N GLY A 127 2.12 0.49 12.87
CA GLY A 127 1.69 0.97 14.19
C GLY A 127 0.26 0.53 14.47
N PRO A 128 -0.35 1.00 15.55
CA PRO A 128 0.23 1.72 16.69
C PRO A 128 1.08 0.83 17.58
N PHE A 129 2.20 1.35 18.09
CA PHE A 129 3.09 0.63 19.01
C PHE A 129 2.74 0.90 20.49
N VAL A 130 1.45 1.03 20.77
CA VAL A 130 0.87 1.21 22.10
C VAL A 130 0.02 -0.02 22.44
N LYS A 131 0.09 -0.48 23.69
CA LYS A 131 -0.68 -1.63 24.18
C LYS A 131 -2.19 -1.36 24.04
N GLY A 132 -2.95 -2.33 23.58
CA GLY A 132 -4.41 -2.25 23.42
C GLY A 132 -4.88 -1.57 22.13
N ARG A 133 -4.11 -0.66 21.53
CA ARG A 133 -4.48 -0.03 20.26
C ARG A 133 -4.23 -1.00 19.09
N VAL A 134 -5.17 -1.03 18.15
CA VAL A 134 -5.11 -1.88 16.94
C VAL A 134 -4.92 -1.07 15.67
N ILE A 135 -5.38 0.16 15.64
CA ILE A 135 -5.31 1.04 14.47
C ILE A 135 -5.12 2.49 14.92
N ASP A 136 -4.31 3.25 14.18
CA ASP A 136 -4.24 4.70 14.28
C ASP A 136 -4.68 5.30 12.95
N CYS A 137 -5.75 6.08 12.99
CA CYS A 137 -6.34 6.72 11.81
C CYS A 137 -5.64 8.04 11.47
N SER A 138 -5.70 8.46 10.22
CA SER A 138 -5.36 9.84 9.85
C SER A 138 -6.29 10.83 10.54
N TYR A 139 -5.92 12.13 10.56
CA TYR A 139 -6.77 13.18 11.10
C TYR A 139 -8.16 13.21 10.45
N ALA A 140 -8.21 13.15 9.10
CA ALA A 140 -9.48 13.17 8.38
C ALA A 140 -10.40 12.00 8.79
N ALA A 141 -9.85 10.78 8.87
CA ALA A 141 -10.60 9.62 9.31
C ALA A 141 -10.96 9.68 10.81
N GLY A 142 -10.04 10.16 11.65
CA GLY A 142 -10.26 10.37 13.08
C GLY A 142 -11.40 11.35 13.35
N LYS A 143 -11.47 12.44 12.58
CA LYS A 143 -12.55 13.43 12.67
C LYS A 143 -13.91 12.83 12.30
N GLU A 144 -13.99 12.04 11.22
CA GLU A 144 -15.24 11.34 10.85
C GLU A 144 -15.70 10.37 11.94
N LEU A 145 -14.77 9.70 12.60
CA LEU A 145 -15.03 8.79 13.71
C LEU A 145 -15.31 9.51 15.04
N GLY A 146 -15.06 10.84 15.13
CA GLY A 146 -15.19 11.62 16.35
C GLY A 146 -13.99 11.46 17.31
N LEU A 147 -12.86 10.89 16.84
CA LEU A 147 -11.66 10.69 17.64
C LEU A 147 -10.90 11.99 17.92
N ASP A 148 -11.13 13.02 17.14
CA ASP A 148 -10.60 14.37 17.36
C ASP A 148 -11.03 14.98 18.71
N ARG A 149 -12.18 14.54 19.23
CA ARG A 149 -12.72 14.98 20.53
C ARG A 149 -12.37 14.04 21.67
N THR A 150 -12.40 12.71 21.42
CA THR A 150 -12.22 11.69 22.47
C THR A 150 -10.78 11.17 22.57
N GLY A 151 -9.94 11.44 21.56
CA GLY A 151 -8.58 10.89 21.43
C GLY A 151 -8.54 9.41 21.04
N THR A 152 -9.42 8.61 21.62
CA THR A 152 -9.51 7.16 21.40
C THR A 152 -10.96 6.68 21.43
N ALA A 153 -11.23 5.52 20.82
CA ALA A 153 -12.52 4.84 20.92
C ALA A 153 -12.35 3.32 20.74
N ARG A 154 -13.33 2.57 21.21
CA ARG A 154 -13.47 1.14 20.88
C ARG A 154 -13.92 1.02 19.44
N VAL A 155 -13.23 0.20 18.66
CA VAL A 155 -13.58 0.03 17.24
C VAL A 155 -13.67 -1.44 16.86
N LYS A 156 -14.47 -1.67 15.80
CA LYS A 156 -14.45 -2.89 14.99
C LYS A 156 -13.87 -2.56 13.62
N LEU A 157 -12.84 -3.27 13.24
CA LEU A 157 -12.25 -3.23 11.92
C LEU A 157 -12.86 -4.32 11.06
N THR A 158 -13.14 -4.04 9.79
CA THR A 158 -13.60 -5.03 8.81
C THR A 158 -12.83 -4.84 7.51
N VAL A 159 -12.18 -5.86 7.03
CA VAL A 159 -11.46 -5.86 5.74
C VAL A 159 -12.49 -5.81 4.60
N LEU A 160 -12.38 -4.82 3.74
CA LEU A 160 -13.29 -4.61 2.61
C LEU A 160 -12.68 -4.95 1.25
N GLY A 161 -11.36 -4.89 1.13
CA GLY A 161 -10.70 -5.04 -0.16
C GLY A 161 -9.24 -4.63 -0.12
N PHE A 162 -8.70 -4.30 -1.30
CA PHE A 162 -7.27 -4.03 -1.47
C PHE A 162 -7.00 -3.01 -2.59
N ALA A 163 -5.89 -2.26 -2.49
CA ALA A 163 -5.39 -1.32 -3.51
C ALA A 163 -6.46 -0.31 -3.99
N GLY A 164 -7.15 0.32 -3.04
CA GLY A 164 -8.19 1.30 -3.34
C GLY A 164 -9.52 0.69 -3.82
N LYS A 165 -9.58 -0.65 -3.98
CA LYS A 165 -10.78 -1.35 -4.45
C LYS A 165 -11.48 -2.04 -3.29
N ILE A 166 -12.79 -1.82 -3.19
CA ILE A 166 -13.66 -2.55 -2.26
C ILE A 166 -14.24 -3.73 -3.02
N TYR A 167 -14.10 -4.92 -2.46
CA TYR A 167 -14.68 -6.13 -3.04
C TYR A 167 -16.21 -6.07 -2.98
N LYS A 168 -16.84 -6.25 -4.13
CA LYS A 168 -18.28 -6.41 -4.26
C LYS A 168 -18.52 -7.76 -4.93
N PRO A 169 -19.05 -8.78 -4.22
CA PRO A 169 -19.34 -10.07 -4.84
C PRO A 169 -20.37 -9.89 -5.95
N THR A 170 -20.15 -10.55 -7.05
CA THR A 170 -21.12 -10.63 -8.16
C THR A 170 -22.36 -11.42 -7.72
N ALA A 171 -23.46 -11.28 -8.43
CA ALA A 171 -24.68 -12.06 -8.16
C ALA A 171 -24.38 -13.58 -8.23
N LYS A 172 -23.54 -14.01 -9.19
CA LYS A 172 -23.10 -15.40 -9.35
C LYS A 172 -22.29 -15.88 -8.13
N GLU A 173 -21.29 -15.12 -7.68
CA GLU A 173 -20.49 -15.46 -6.51
C GLU A 173 -21.31 -15.53 -5.22
N LYS A 174 -22.35 -14.68 -5.10
CA LYS A 174 -23.30 -14.74 -3.98
C LYS A 174 -24.14 -16.01 -4.03
N ALA A 175 -24.64 -16.36 -5.22
CA ALA A 175 -25.48 -17.56 -5.42
C ALA A 175 -24.67 -18.85 -5.19
N GLU A 176 -23.40 -18.87 -5.57
CA GLU A 176 -22.49 -20.00 -5.41
C GLU A 176 -21.90 -20.10 -3.99
N GLY A 177 -22.19 -19.16 -3.10
CA GLY A 177 -21.59 -19.11 -1.76
C GLY A 177 -20.06 -18.99 -1.77
N LYS A 178 -19.50 -18.42 -2.86
CA LYS A 178 -18.05 -18.34 -3.06
C LYS A 178 -17.40 -17.50 -1.97
N ALA A 179 -16.39 -18.06 -1.31
CA ALA A 179 -15.64 -17.35 -0.30
C ALA A 179 -15.00 -16.08 -0.88
N PRO A 180 -15.02 -14.95 -0.14
CA PRO A 180 -14.35 -13.73 -0.58
C PRO A 180 -12.87 -13.98 -0.87
N PRO A 181 -12.29 -13.26 -1.84
CA PRO A 181 -10.88 -13.42 -2.16
C PRO A 181 -9.99 -13.10 -0.96
N GLN A 182 -9.02 -13.94 -0.73
CA GLN A 182 -7.93 -13.60 0.19
C GLN A 182 -7.15 -12.43 -0.41
N ILE A 183 -6.87 -11.40 0.39
CA ILE A 183 -5.99 -10.31 -0.03
C ILE A 183 -4.57 -10.88 -0.06
N ARG A 184 -4.19 -11.33 -1.23
CA ARG A 184 -2.80 -11.67 -1.53
C ARG A 184 -2.16 -10.44 -2.13
N LEU A 185 -1.12 -9.95 -1.49
CA LEU A 185 -0.43 -8.73 -1.89
C LEU A 185 0.37 -8.88 -3.17
N THR A 186 0.59 -10.09 -3.61
CA THR A 186 1.41 -10.40 -4.76
C THR A 186 0.98 -11.73 -5.35
N ASP A 187 0.47 -11.66 -6.54
CA ASP A 187 0.40 -12.82 -7.41
C ASP A 187 1.71 -12.83 -8.20
N PHE A 188 2.82 -13.13 -7.50
CA PHE A 188 4.07 -13.38 -8.20
C PHE A 188 3.93 -14.67 -8.96
N GLY A 189 4.37 -14.63 -10.18
CA GLY A 189 4.47 -15.78 -11.03
C GLY A 189 5.88 -15.95 -11.58
N VAL A 190 6.11 -17.14 -12.07
CA VAL A 190 7.28 -17.49 -12.89
C VAL A 190 6.79 -17.90 -14.24
N GLN A 191 7.25 -17.25 -15.29
CA GLN A 191 7.11 -17.80 -16.62
C GLN A 191 8.12 -18.93 -16.79
N VAL A 192 7.63 -20.14 -16.96
CA VAL A 192 8.44 -21.35 -17.07
C VAL A 192 8.62 -21.82 -18.53
N GLY A 193 7.92 -21.20 -19.47
CA GLY A 193 8.06 -21.50 -20.89
C GLY A 193 7.12 -20.68 -21.76
N ALA A 194 7.43 -20.62 -23.05
CA ALA A 194 6.62 -20.01 -24.09
C ALA A 194 6.66 -20.86 -25.38
N PHE A 195 5.51 -21.16 -25.94
CA PHE A 195 5.36 -22.15 -27.01
C PHE A 195 4.48 -21.62 -28.14
N ARG A 196 4.84 -21.90 -29.39
CA ARG A 196 4.01 -21.62 -30.54
C ARG A 196 2.88 -22.65 -30.69
N ARG A 197 3.04 -23.86 -30.14
CA ARG A 197 2.03 -24.92 -30.15
C ARG A 197 1.44 -25.14 -28.78
N LYS A 198 0.11 -25.21 -28.68
CA LYS A 198 -0.61 -25.40 -27.42
C LYS A 198 -0.20 -26.70 -26.71
N VAL A 199 0.08 -27.76 -27.48
CA VAL A 199 0.48 -29.07 -26.92
C VAL A 199 1.76 -28.96 -26.08
N GLY A 200 2.77 -28.19 -26.53
CA GLY A 200 3.98 -27.96 -25.75
C GLY A 200 3.71 -27.22 -24.42
N ALA A 201 2.83 -26.23 -24.47
CA ALA A 201 2.42 -25.52 -23.25
C ALA A 201 1.68 -26.44 -22.27
N GLU A 202 0.83 -27.35 -22.75
CA GLU A 202 0.10 -28.33 -21.91
C GLU A 202 1.03 -29.36 -21.26
N ILE A 203 2.10 -29.77 -21.94
CA ILE A 203 3.13 -30.66 -21.35
C ILE A 203 3.81 -29.94 -20.18
N TYR A 204 4.24 -28.71 -20.39
CA TYR A 204 4.86 -27.90 -19.35
C TYR A 204 3.90 -27.59 -18.19
N ARG A 205 2.64 -27.28 -18.49
CA ARG A 205 1.61 -27.06 -17.47
C ARG A 205 1.46 -28.28 -16.56
N ARG A 206 1.38 -29.49 -17.12
CA ARG A 206 1.26 -30.76 -16.36
C ARG A 206 2.51 -31.01 -15.52
N HIS A 207 3.69 -30.85 -16.13
CA HIS A 207 4.95 -31.01 -15.41
C HIS A 207 5.04 -30.09 -14.18
N TYR A 208 4.87 -28.79 -14.35
CA TYR A 208 4.97 -27.86 -13.22
C TYR A 208 3.79 -27.96 -12.24
N ALA A 209 2.62 -28.42 -12.68
CA ALA A 209 1.50 -28.68 -11.79
C ALA A 209 1.78 -29.82 -10.80
N SER A 210 2.61 -30.78 -11.17
CA SER A 210 3.05 -31.84 -10.24
C SER A 210 4.04 -31.38 -9.17
N LEU A 211 4.76 -30.27 -9.46
CA LEU A 211 5.79 -29.71 -8.56
C LEU A 211 5.24 -28.71 -7.55
N VAL A 212 4.02 -28.21 -7.74
CA VAL A 212 3.45 -27.16 -6.90
C VAL A 212 2.18 -27.65 -6.17
N ARG A 213 1.91 -27.02 -5.03
CA ARG A 213 0.69 -27.25 -4.24
C ARG A 213 -0.03 -25.92 -3.98
N PRO A 214 -1.34 -25.92 -3.72
CA PRO A 214 -2.04 -24.71 -3.33
C PRO A 214 -1.30 -23.96 -2.23
N PRO A 215 -1.21 -22.65 -2.30
CA PRO A 215 -1.90 -21.76 -3.23
C PRO A 215 -1.27 -21.61 -4.63
N LYS A 216 -0.09 -22.22 -4.86
CA LYS A 216 0.55 -22.18 -6.17
C LYS A 216 -0.25 -23.02 -7.18
N HIS A 217 -0.33 -22.52 -8.39
CA HIS A 217 -1.03 -23.17 -9.49
C HIS A 217 -0.38 -22.82 -10.82
N VAL A 218 -0.61 -23.63 -11.83
CA VAL A 218 -0.04 -23.44 -13.18
C VAL A 218 -1.13 -23.10 -14.16
N MET A 219 -0.90 -22.06 -14.96
CA MET A 219 -1.84 -21.60 -15.99
C MET A 219 -1.14 -21.37 -17.33
N ILE A 220 -1.91 -21.48 -18.41
CA ILE A 220 -1.47 -21.08 -19.75
C ILE A 220 -2.18 -19.79 -20.11
N ARG A 221 -1.43 -18.82 -20.60
CA ARG A 221 -1.98 -17.62 -21.25
C ARG A 221 -1.61 -17.58 -22.71
N GLN A 222 -2.60 -17.34 -23.54
CA GLN A 222 -2.43 -17.16 -24.98
C GLN A 222 -2.27 -15.67 -25.29
N PHE A 223 -1.29 -15.37 -26.10
CA PHE A 223 -1.01 -14.05 -26.67
C PHE A 223 -0.98 -14.18 -28.20
N ASN A 224 -1.20 -13.10 -28.91
CA ASN A 224 -0.94 -13.01 -30.34
C ASN A 224 0.34 -12.17 -30.54
N VAL A 225 1.36 -12.78 -31.11
CA VAL A 225 2.66 -12.14 -31.34
C VAL A 225 3.06 -12.35 -32.79
N GLY A 226 3.10 -11.26 -33.56
CA GLY A 226 3.41 -11.30 -34.99
C GLY A 226 2.37 -12.08 -35.80
N GLY A 227 1.07 -11.94 -35.48
CA GLY A 227 -0.03 -12.61 -36.17
C GLY A 227 -0.20 -14.10 -35.83
N ALA A 228 0.66 -14.66 -34.94
CA ALA A 228 0.60 -16.08 -34.59
C ALA A 228 0.41 -16.26 -33.05
N PRO A 229 -0.26 -17.33 -32.61
CA PRO A 229 -0.46 -17.61 -31.20
C PRO A 229 0.87 -17.92 -30.49
N LEU A 230 1.00 -17.41 -29.26
CA LEU A 230 2.08 -17.73 -28.34
C LEU A 230 1.46 -18.13 -26.99
N TYR A 231 1.72 -19.34 -26.55
CA TYR A 231 1.22 -19.88 -25.30
C TYR A 231 2.31 -19.78 -24.23
N ARG A 232 2.09 -18.94 -23.23
CA ARG A 232 3.02 -18.79 -22.09
C ARG A 232 2.51 -19.61 -20.91
N VAL A 233 3.40 -20.38 -20.31
CA VAL A 233 3.10 -21.18 -19.12
C VAL A 233 3.61 -20.44 -17.89
N TRP A 234 2.73 -20.19 -16.97
CA TRP A 234 3.00 -19.45 -15.76
C TRP A 234 2.69 -20.29 -14.53
N VAL A 235 3.64 -20.35 -13.60
CA VAL A 235 3.42 -20.83 -12.24
C VAL A 235 3.10 -19.61 -11.39
N MET A 236 1.93 -19.56 -10.81
CA MET A 236 1.40 -18.43 -10.06
C MET A 236 1.25 -18.76 -8.58
N GLY A 237 1.01 -17.75 -7.74
CA GLY A 237 0.69 -17.93 -6.33
C GLY A 237 1.89 -17.91 -5.38
N PHE A 238 3.03 -17.36 -5.82
CA PHE A 238 4.15 -17.12 -4.92
C PHE A 238 3.89 -15.90 -4.03
N GLY A 239 4.20 -16.02 -2.76
CA GLY A 239 4.03 -14.95 -1.77
C GLY A 239 5.04 -13.82 -1.90
N SER A 240 6.17 -14.04 -2.57
CA SER A 240 7.23 -13.04 -2.76
C SER A 240 8.01 -13.27 -4.06
N ALA A 241 8.75 -12.26 -4.51
CA ALA A 241 9.66 -12.42 -5.65
C ALA A 241 10.84 -13.34 -5.30
N GLU A 242 11.28 -13.31 -4.05
CA GLU A 242 12.33 -14.20 -3.55
C GLU A 242 11.86 -15.65 -3.63
N GLU A 243 10.64 -15.95 -3.15
CA GLU A 243 10.07 -17.30 -3.24
C GLU A 243 9.93 -17.77 -4.70
N ALA A 244 9.50 -16.87 -5.58
CA ALA A 244 9.40 -17.19 -7.01
C ALA A 244 10.78 -17.36 -7.66
N LYS A 245 11.78 -16.58 -7.25
CA LYS A 245 13.17 -16.75 -7.69
C LYS A 245 13.77 -18.04 -7.17
N ASP A 246 13.59 -18.34 -5.88
CA ASP A 246 13.99 -19.62 -5.30
C ASP A 246 13.37 -20.83 -6.02
N PHE A 247 12.14 -20.68 -6.54
CA PHE A 247 11.50 -21.72 -7.34
C PHE A 247 12.20 -21.91 -8.69
N ILE A 248 12.62 -20.81 -9.36
CA ILE A 248 13.43 -20.88 -10.59
C ILE A 248 14.73 -21.63 -10.32
N ASP A 249 15.44 -21.19 -9.28
CA ASP A 249 16.79 -21.72 -8.96
C ASP A 249 16.73 -23.20 -8.54
N ARG A 250 15.75 -23.61 -7.70
CA ARG A 250 15.61 -25.01 -7.24
C ARG A 250 15.16 -25.99 -8.32
N ASN A 251 14.52 -25.52 -9.35
CA ASN A 251 13.99 -26.38 -10.43
C ASN A 251 14.76 -26.19 -11.74
N ASP A 252 15.93 -25.52 -11.69
CA ASP A 252 16.81 -25.26 -12.84
C ASP A 252 16.02 -24.78 -14.07
N ILE A 253 15.13 -23.79 -13.87
CA ILE A 253 14.25 -23.28 -14.92
C ILE A 253 15.03 -22.34 -15.82
N GLU A 254 15.69 -22.90 -16.82
CA GLU A 254 16.46 -22.14 -17.79
C GLU A 254 15.57 -21.16 -18.55
N GLY A 255 15.96 -19.87 -18.58
CA GLY A 255 15.14 -18.81 -19.19
C GLY A 255 13.85 -18.47 -18.44
N GLY A 256 13.69 -19.00 -17.22
CA GLY A 256 12.58 -18.63 -16.32
C GLY A 256 12.74 -17.20 -15.80
N PHE A 257 11.65 -16.44 -15.75
CA PHE A 257 11.68 -15.10 -15.19
C PHE A 257 10.41 -14.76 -14.42
N LEU A 258 10.58 -13.82 -13.50
CA LEU A 258 9.50 -13.32 -12.67
C LEU A 258 8.47 -12.58 -13.53
N ILE A 259 7.20 -12.88 -13.31
CA ILE A 259 6.08 -12.17 -13.90
C ILE A 259 5.16 -11.59 -12.82
N ARG A 260 4.46 -10.56 -13.23
CA ARG A 260 3.29 -10.01 -12.56
C ARG A 260 2.20 -9.85 -13.59
N PRO A 261 1.07 -10.54 -13.47
CA PRO A 261 -0.07 -10.36 -14.34
C PRO A 261 -0.77 -9.02 -14.11
#